data_8d5530cb40e03f6dca01e0ba7586481b
#
_entry.id   8d5530cb40e03f6dca01e0ba7586481b
#
_cell.length_a   1.000
_cell.length_b   1.000
_cell.length_c   1.000
_cell.angle_alpha   90.00
_cell.angle_beta   90.00
_cell.angle_gamma   90.00
#
_symmetry.space_group_name_H-M   'P 1'
#
loop_
_entity.id
_entity.type
_entity.pdbx_description
1 polymer ?
#
loop_
_entity_poly.entity_id
_entity_poly.type
_entity_poly.pdbx_seq_one_letter_code
_entity_poly.pdbx_strand_id
1 'polypeptide(L)'
;MKIIAVDDEKIALQGLISSIQKAEPNARVYGFRHAAAAIEQMEKDPCDIAFLDIEMKGMDGVTAAKKLKEFNPDINIIFATGFGSYRDAAFDLHASGYLIKPITAESVRIELDNLRRPVPVTKKLRAITFGNFQILYGEEPVKFKYQKTMELLAYLIDRRGSMCSNTELMSILFENDTHLKYYNQLRLDLINTLKALGCESAIMQSRGMLGVSIGELECDYYDYLNGKEELAKLYHGEYMAQYSFAEFTNANLFEKLNQ
;
A
#
# COMPACT_ATOMS: atom_id res chain seq x y z
N MET A 1 -3.91 4.41 -3.18
CA MET A 1 -4.92 5.41 -3.51
C MET A 1 -4.27 6.77 -3.66
N LYS A 2 -4.52 7.51 -4.75
CA LYS A 2 -4.01 8.85 -5.02
C LYS A 2 -5.14 9.85 -4.92
N ILE A 3 -4.93 10.93 -4.15
CA ILE A 3 -5.97 11.92 -3.84
C ILE A 3 -5.47 13.32 -4.19
N ILE A 4 -6.30 14.10 -4.87
CA ILE A 4 -6.11 15.54 -5.08
C ILE A 4 -6.95 16.27 -4.03
N ALA A 5 -6.38 17.31 -3.40
CA ALA A 5 -7.07 18.25 -2.51
C ALA A 5 -6.86 19.67 -3.03
N VAL A 6 -7.95 20.41 -3.28
CA VAL A 6 -7.90 21.77 -3.82
C VAL A 6 -8.73 22.72 -2.98
N ASP A 7 -8.09 23.79 -2.51
CA ASP A 7 -8.70 24.85 -1.75
C ASP A 7 -7.82 26.11 -1.83
N ASP A 8 -8.32 27.26 -2.23
CA ASP A 8 -7.51 28.47 -2.40
C ASP A 8 -7.10 29.10 -1.07
N GLU A 9 -7.76 28.73 0.03
CA GLU A 9 -7.40 29.12 1.39
C GLU A 9 -6.36 28.15 1.98
N LYS A 10 -5.17 28.66 2.25
CA LYS A 10 -4.03 27.86 2.75
C LYS A 10 -4.36 27.04 4.01
N ILE A 11 -5.07 27.65 4.96
CA ILE A 11 -5.40 27.00 6.25
C ILE A 11 -6.43 25.88 6.03
N ALA A 12 -7.46 26.13 5.21
CA ALA A 12 -8.47 25.14 4.87
C ALA A 12 -7.85 23.96 4.12
N LEU A 13 -6.98 24.20 3.13
CA LEU A 13 -6.25 23.16 2.41
C LEU A 13 -5.40 22.28 3.35
N GLN A 14 -4.64 22.90 4.27
CA GLN A 14 -3.84 22.16 5.25
C GLN A 14 -4.71 21.31 6.18
N GLY A 15 -5.84 21.85 6.64
CA GLY A 15 -6.81 21.12 7.45
C GLY A 15 -7.41 19.94 6.70
N LEU A 16 -7.78 20.13 5.44
CA LEU A 16 -8.32 19.08 4.57
C LEU A 16 -7.28 17.95 4.36
N ILE A 17 -6.04 18.29 3.99
CA ILE A 17 -4.96 17.32 3.81
C ILE A 17 -4.72 16.53 5.10
N SER A 18 -4.66 17.20 6.25
CA SER A 18 -4.48 16.54 7.56
C SER A 18 -5.64 15.57 7.87
N SER A 19 -6.88 15.95 7.56
CA SER A 19 -8.06 15.12 7.78
C SER A 19 -8.07 13.89 6.86
N ILE A 20 -7.66 14.06 5.58
CA ILE A 20 -7.52 12.96 4.62
C ILE A 20 -6.43 11.99 5.08
N GLN A 21 -5.25 12.47 5.48
CA GLN A 21 -4.15 11.62 5.93
C GLN A 21 -4.45 10.85 7.21
N LYS A 22 -5.27 11.44 8.12
CA LYS A 22 -5.75 10.74 9.32
C LYS A 22 -6.81 9.69 9.02
N ALA A 23 -7.68 9.95 8.02
CA ALA A 23 -8.71 9.00 7.60
C ALA A 23 -8.11 7.83 6.82
N GLU A 24 -7.12 8.12 5.93
CA GLU A 24 -6.46 7.15 5.07
C GLU A 24 -4.94 7.39 5.07
N PRO A 25 -4.21 6.82 6.06
CA PRO A 25 -2.77 7.05 6.21
C PRO A 25 -1.91 6.61 5.02
N ASN A 26 -2.40 5.65 4.23
CA ASN A 26 -1.70 5.09 3.07
C ASN A 26 -2.01 5.85 1.76
N ALA A 27 -2.85 6.89 1.80
CA ALA A 27 -3.15 7.69 0.63
C ALA A 27 -1.98 8.63 0.28
N ARG A 28 -1.67 8.72 -1.01
CA ARG A 28 -0.79 9.77 -1.53
C ARG A 28 -1.62 11.01 -1.85
N VAL A 29 -1.47 12.07 -1.05
CA VAL A 29 -2.28 13.29 -1.15
C VAL A 29 -1.48 14.41 -1.80
N TYR A 30 -2.03 14.98 -2.87
CA TYR A 30 -1.50 16.15 -3.58
C TYR A 30 -2.38 17.36 -3.27
N GLY A 31 -1.81 18.38 -2.65
CA GLY A 31 -2.51 19.60 -2.27
C GLY A 31 -2.22 20.77 -3.20
N PHE A 32 -3.27 21.47 -3.67
CA PHE A 32 -3.16 22.60 -4.58
C PHE A 32 -4.02 23.76 -4.14
N ARG A 33 -3.51 24.99 -4.28
CA ARG A 33 -4.25 26.21 -4.04
C ARG A 33 -4.97 26.76 -5.28
N HIS A 34 -4.74 26.13 -6.43
CA HIS A 34 -5.33 26.54 -7.70
C HIS A 34 -5.74 25.31 -8.49
N ALA A 35 -6.97 25.33 -9.01
CA ALA A 35 -7.52 24.21 -9.78
C ALA A 35 -6.65 23.88 -11.02
N ALA A 36 -6.03 24.87 -11.66
CA ALA A 36 -5.16 24.64 -12.82
C ALA A 36 -3.99 23.71 -12.50
N ALA A 37 -3.33 23.88 -11.36
CA ALA A 37 -2.23 23.01 -10.94
C ALA A 37 -2.70 21.58 -10.62
N ALA A 38 -3.91 21.42 -10.10
CA ALA A 38 -4.51 20.09 -9.88
C ALA A 38 -4.81 19.37 -11.20
N ILE A 39 -5.23 20.10 -12.23
CA ILE A 39 -5.47 19.56 -13.57
C ILE A 39 -4.16 19.13 -14.22
N GLU A 40 -3.09 19.93 -14.12
CA GLU A 40 -1.75 19.55 -14.59
C GLU A 40 -1.20 18.31 -13.88
N GLN A 41 -1.48 18.16 -12.58
CA GLN A 41 -1.12 16.95 -11.84
C GLN A 41 -1.87 15.74 -12.37
N MET A 42 -3.18 15.89 -12.65
CA MET A 42 -4.03 14.82 -13.16
C MET A 42 -3.56 14.33 -14.54
N GLU A 43 -3.07 15.23 -15.38
CA GLU A 43 -2.50 14.90 -16.70
C GLU A 43 -1.20 14.07 -16.57
N LYS A 44 -0.35 14.43 -15.60
CA LYS A 44 0.95 13.76 -15.39
C LYS A 44 0.83 12.42 -14.65
N ASP A 45 -0.06 12.36 -13.68
CA ASP A 45 -0.22 11.22 -12.78
C ASP A 45 -1.70 11.12 -12.33
N PRO A 46 -2.53 10.37 -13.04
CA PRO A 46 -3.96 10.26 -12.76
C PRO A 46 -4.25 9.86 -11.32
N CYS A 47 -5.23 10.53 -10.71
CA CYS A 47 -5.67 10.32 -9.35
C CYS A 47 -7.06 9.68 -9.28
N ASP A 48 -7.33 9.02 -8.17
CA ASP A 48 -8.54 8.24 -7.95
C ASP A 48 -9.69 9.09 -7.37
N ILE A 49 -9.32 10.10 -6.56
CA ILE A 49 -10.27 10.95 -5.82
C ILE A 49 -9.81 12.40 -5.88
N ALA A 50 -10.75 13.34 -6.00
CA ALA A 50 -10.50 14.75 -5.84
C ALA A 50 -11.44 15.36 -4.79
N PHE A 51 -10.88 15.97 -3.75
CA PHE A 51 -11.57 16.85 -2.82
C PHE A 51 -11.43 18.29 -3.32
N LEU A 52 -12.53 18.95 -3.61
CA LEU A 52 -12.55 20.27 -4.24
C LEU A 52 -13.38 21.26 -3.42
N ASP A 53 -12.80 22.40 -3.05
CA ASP A 53 -13.63 23.52 -2.65
C ASP A 53 -14.41 24.04 -3.87
N ILE A 54 -15.63 24.46 -3.65
CA ILE A 54 -16.48 24.99 -4.73
C ILE A 54 -16.15 26.45 -5.01
N GLU A 55 -16.03 27.27 -3.98
CA GLU A 55 -15.77 28.69 -4.11
C GLU A 55 -14.27 28.99 -4.10
N MET A 56 -13.67 28.97 -5.27
CA MET A 56 -12.24 29.29 -5.44
C MET A 56 -12.05 30.44 -6.42
N LYS A 57 -10.99 31.23 -6.23
CA LYS A 57 -10.61 32.31 -7.14
C LYS A 57 -10.15 31.74 -8.50
N GLY A 58 -10.68 32.32 -9.55
CA GLY A 58 -10.37 31.97 -10.93
C GLY A 58 -11.24 30.85 -11.48
N MET A 59 -10.93 29.59 -11.18
CA MET A 59 -11.75 28.46 -11.59
C MET A 59 -12.46 27.86 -10.37
N ASP A 60 -13.79 27.82 -10.40
CA ASP A 60 -14.59 27.20 -9.36
C ASP A 60 -14.44 25.66 -9.34
N GLY A 61 -14.81 25.05 -8.22
CA GLY A 61 -14.67 23.60 -8.03
C GLY A 61 -15.53 22.76 -8.95
N VAL A 62 -16.69 23.28 -9.39
CA VAL A 62 -17.59 22.59 -10.32
C VAL A 62 -16.97 22.49 -11.70
N THR A 63 -16.38 23.61 -12.17
CA THR A 63 -15.62 23.66 -13.43
C THR A 63 -14.38 22.79 -13.37
N ALA A 64 -13.65 22.82 -12.24
CA ALA A 64 -12.49 21.95 -12.02
C ALA A 64 -12.85 20.47 -12.07
N ALA A 65 -13.96 20.08 -11.42
CA ALA A 65 -14.45 18.69 -11.43
C ALA A 65 -14.77 18.19 -12.84
N LYS A 66 -15.39 19.03 -13.69
CA LYS A 66 -15.67 18.68 -15.10
C LYS A 66 -14.37 18.39 -15.86
N LYS A 67 -13.37 19.24 -15.71
CA LYS A 67 -12.07 19.08 -16.38
C LYS A 67 -11.29 17.85 -15.86
N LEU A 68 -11.31 17.57 -14.56
CA LEU A 68 -10.70 16.37 -14.02
C LEU A 68 -11.34 15.08 -14.57
N LYS A 69 -12.67 15.09 -14.78
CA LYS A 69 -13.40 13.97 -15.39
C LYS A 69 -13.09 13.78 -16.89
N GLU A 70 -12.60 14.79 -17.61
CA GLU A 70 -12.12 14.63 -18.97
C GLU A 70 -10.86 13.75 -19.04
N PHE A 71 -9.97 13.84 -18.03
CA PHE A 71 -8.77 13.01 -17.94
C PHE A 71 -9.05 11.62 -17.34
N ASN A 72 -9.91 11.54 -16.34
CA ASN A 72 -10.35 10.29 -15.72
C ASN A 72 -11.86 10.33 -15.47
N PRO A 73 -12.68 9.73 -16.38
CA PRO A 73 -14.14 9.69 -16.21
C PRO A 73 -14.59 8.99 -14.95
N ASP A 74 -13.73 8.15 -14.36
CA ASP A 74 -14.00 7.36 -13.17
C ASP A 74 -13.53 8.00 -11.87
N ILE A 75 -12.94 9.20 -11.92
CA ILE A 75 -12.51 9.92 -10.72
C ILE A 75 -13.70 10.18 -9.78
N ASN A 76 -13.52 9.90 -8.50
CA ASN A 76 -14.49 10.26 -7.47
C ASN A 76 -14.31 11.72 -7.08
N ILE A 77 -15.33 12.52 -7.26
CA ILE A 77 -15.35 13.93 -6.85
C ILE A 77 -16.07 14.05 -5.51
N ILE A 78 -15.41 14.65 -4.53
CA ILE A 78 -15.97 15.00 -3.24
C ILE A 78 -15.83 16.52 -3.07
N PHE A 79 -16.94 17.21 -2.97
CA PHE A 79 -16.91 18.64 -2.70
C PHE A 79 -16.69 18.91 -1.21
N ALA A 80 -15.85 19.88 -0.88
CA ALA A 80 -15.42 20.23 0.47
C ALA A 80 -15.53 21.74 0.67
N THR A 81 -16.73 22.23 1.03
CA THR A 81 -17.06 23.66 0.99
C THR A 81 -17.70 24.16 2.28
N GLY A 82 -17.65 25.48 2.51
CA GLY A 82 -18.36 26.14 3.60
C GLY A 82 -19.87 26.33 3.37
N PHE A 83 -20.36 26.08 2.17
CA PHE A 83 -21.74 26.42 1.78
C PHE A 83 -22.53 25.18 1.41
N GLY A 84 -23.77 25.11 1.95
CA GLY A 84 -24.72 24.02 1.66
C GLY A 84 -25.52 24.17 0.36
N SER A 85 -25.43 25.32 -0.30
CA SER A 85 -26.28 25.70 -1.45
C SER A 85 -25.91 25.07 -2.79
N TYR A 86 -24.73 24.40 -2.89
CA TYR A 86 -24.23 23.82 -4.14
C TYR A 86 -24.50 22.32 -4.30
N ARG A 87 -25.38 21.76 -3.47
CA ARG A 87 -25.71 20.33 -3.53
C ARG A 87 -26.32 19.90 -4.86
N ASP A 88 -27.13 20.76 -5.47
CA ASP A 88 -27.76 20.48 -6.76
C ASP A 88 -26.71 20.36 -7.87
N ALA A 89 -25.74 21.27 -7.92
CA ALA A 89 -24.64 21.21 -8.87
C ALA A 89 -23.73 19.98 -8.65
N ALA A 90 -23.53 19.57 -7.41
CA ALA A 90 -22.80 18.34 -7.07
C ALA A 90 -23.56 17.08 -7.53
N PHE A 91 -24.88 17.09 -7.39
CA PHE A 91 -25.76 16.01 -7.85
C PHE A 91 -25.73 15.86 -9.38
N ASP A 92 -25.84 16.97 -10.12
CA ASP A 92 -25.78 16.98 -11.60
C ASP A 92 -24.45 16.45 -12.15
N LEU A 93 -23.35 16.71 -11.44
CA LEU A 93 -22.03 16.18 -11.75
C LEU A 93 -21.83 14.73 -11.33
N HIS A 94 -22.83 14.12 -10.71
CA HIS A 94 -22.66 12.81 -10.12
C HIS A 94 -21.45 12.75 -9.19
N ALA A 95 -21.29 13.73 -8.30
CA ALA A 95 -20.25 13.70 -7.28
C ALA A 95 -20.42 12.47 -6.38
N SER A 96 -19.30 11.98 -5.86
CA SER A 96 -19.27 10.81 -4.97
C SER A 96 -19.56 11.22 -3.53
N GLY A 97 -19.34 12.51 -3.17
CA GLY A 97 -19.57 12.99 -1.82
C GLY A 97 -19.63 14.50 -1.71
N TYR A 98 -20.05 14.98 -0.52
CA TYR A 98 -20.20 16.40 -0.21
C TYR A 98 -19.94 16.66 1.27
N LEU A 99 -18.86 17.36 1.57
CA LEU A 99 -18.44 17.72 2.92
C LEU A 99 -18.66 19.21 3.20
N ILE A 100 -19.20 19.52 4.37
CA ILE A 100 -19.33 20.91 4.85
C ILE A 100 -18.19 21.18 5.83
N LYS A 101 -17.46 22.28 5.64
CA LYS A 101 -16.43 22.75 6.56
C LYS A 101 -17.05 23.11 7.93
N PRO A 102 -16.41 22.75 9.07
CA PRO A 102 -15.09 22.19 9.22
C PRO A 102 -15.03 20.68 8.93
N ILE A 103 -14.01 20.26 8.16
CA ILE A 103 -13.84 18.89 7.73
C ILE A 103 -13.00 18.10 8.76
N THR A 104 -13.55 16.98 9.21
CA THR A 104 -12.90 16.07 10.16
C THR A 104 -12.44 14.78 9.49
N ALA A 105 -11.50 14.06 10.12
CA ALA A 105 -11.09 12.75 9.63
C ALA A 105 -12.26 11.75 9.57
N GLU A 106 -13.19 11.84 10.50
CA GLU A 106 -14.39 11.00 10.54
C GLU A 106 -15.30 11.27 9.33
N SER A 107 -15.57 12.56 9.03
CA SER A 107 -16.39 12.92 7.87
C SER A 107 -15.74 12.50 6.55
N VAL A 108 -14.41 12.60 6.44
CA VAL A 108 -13.66 12.11 5.28
C VAL A 108 -13.79 10.59 5.15
N ARG A 109 -13.63 9.84 6.26
CA ARG A 109 -13.75 8.37 6.26
C ARG A 109 -15.11 7.92 5.77
N ILE A 110 -16.19 8.55 6.25
CA ILE A 110 -17.56 8.24 5.80
C ILE A 110 -17.70 8.39 4.28
N GLU A 111 -17.15 9.46 3.69
CA GLU A 111 -17.22 9.67 2.25
C GLU A 111 -16.33 8.68 1.47
N LEU A 112 -15.16 8.32 2.01
CA LEU A 112 -14.28 7.32 1.40
C LEU A 112 -14.91 5.92 1.40
N ASP A 113 -15.65 5.57 2.46
CA ASP A 113 -16.36 4.29 2.56
C ASP A 113 -17.58 4.20 1.62
N ASN A 114 -18.14 5.36 1.23
CA ASN A 114 -19.34 5.48 0.40
C ASN A 114 -19.05 5.97 -1.03
N LEU A 115 -17.82 5.81 -1.52
CA LEU A 115 -17.46 6.25 -2.86
C LEU A 115 -18.38 5.63 -3.92
N ARG A 116 -18.88 6.46 -4.83
CA ARG A 116 -19.72 6.01 -5.94
C ARG A 116 -19.03 5.00 -6.85
N ARG A 117 -17.73 5.12 -6.99
CA ARG A 117 -16.84 4.20 -7.70
C ARG A 117 -15.76 3.72 -6.73
N PRO A 118 -15.88 2.50 -6.22
CA PRO A 118 -14.86 1.97 -5.31
C PRO A 118 -13.48 2.09 -5.97
N VAL A 119 -12.57 2.79 -5.29
CA VAL A 119 -11.17 2.81 -5.72
C VAL A 119 -10.63 1.43 -5.43
N PRO A 120 -10.09 0.72 -6.44
CA PRO A 120 -9.44 -0.54 -6.17
C PRO A 120 -8.37 -0.31 -5.10
N VAL A 121 -8.57 -0.86 -3.92
CA VAL A 121 -7.50 -0.94 -2.93
C VAL A 121 -6.44 -1.78 -3.61
N THR A 122 -5.32 -1.18 -3.99
CA THR A 122 -4.16 -1.94 -4.43
C THR A 122 -3.72 -2.75 -3.22
N LYS A 123 -4.27 -3.97 -3.12
CA LYS A 123 -3.86 -4.89 -2.09
C LYS A 123 -2.36 -5.10 -2.28
N LYS A 124 -1.60 -4.81 -1.25
CA LYS A 124 -0.16 -5.03 -1.26
C LYS A 124 0.17 -6.35 -0.59
N LEU A 125 1.23 -6.94 -1.07
CA LEU A 125 1.84 -8.08 -0.40
C LEU A 125 2.54 -7.57 0.86
N ARG A 126 2.18 -8.10 2.03
CA ARG A 126 2.73 -7.71 3.33
C ARG A 126 3.25 -8.91 4.08
N ALA A 127 4.53 -8.89 4.42
CA ALA A 127 5.17 -9.88 5.27
C ALA A 127 5.18 -9.38 6.72
N ILE A 128 4.69 -10.19 7.63
CA ILE A 128 4.82 -10.04 9.07
C ILE A 128 5.90 -11.00 9.51
N THR A 129 6.98 -10.47 10.07
CA THR A 129 8.17 -11.26 10.42
C THR A 129 8.45 -11.25 11.93
N PHE A 130 7.98 -10.23 12.66
CA PHE A 130 8.07 -10.21 14.11
C PHE A 130 7.03 -11.15 14.72
N GLY A 131 7.52 -12.13 15.50
CA GLY A 131 6.77 -13.30 15.92
C GLY A 131 6.76 -14.41 14.87
N ASN A 132 5.61 -15.01 14.63
CA ASN A 132 5.45 -16.03 13.59
C ASN A 132 5.31 -15.38 12.20
N PHE A 133 6.03 -15.90 11.23
CA PHE A 133 5.96 -15.43 9.85
C PHE A 133 4.57 -15.60 9.25
N GLN A 134 4.07 -14.53 8.66
CA GLN A 134 2.83 -14.53 7.89
C GLN A 134 3.02 -13.71 6.62
N ILE A 135 2.31 -14.06 5.56
CA ILE A 135 2.23 -13.28 4.33
C ILE A 135 0.76 -12.99 4.01
N LEU A 136 0.46 -11.71 3.83
CA LEU A 136 -0.88 -11.20 3.60
C LEU A 136 -0.96 -10.52 2.23
N TYR A 137 -2.12 -10.57 1.59
CA TYR A 137 -2.46 -9.77 0.42
C TYR A 137 -3.66 -8.87 0.77
N GLY A 138 -3.39 -7.60 1.04
CA GLY A 138 -4.29 -6.76 1.82
C GLY A 138 -4.37 -7.28 3.26
N GLU A 139 -5.57 -7.63 3.72
CA GLU A 139 -5.80 -8.20 5.06
C GLU A 139 -5.98 -9.74 5.03
N GLU A 140 -5.93 -10.36 3.85
CA GLU A 140 -6.18 -11.79 3.69
C GLU A 140 -4.88 -12.58 3.68
N PRO A 141 -4.77 -13.69 4.45
CA PRO A 141 -3.61 -14.57 4.40
C PRO A 141 -3.44 -15.20 3.01
N VAL A 142 -2.23 -15.12 2.45
CA VAL A 142 -1.89 -15.81 1.21
C VAL A 142 -1.83 -17.32 1.46
N LYS A 143 -2.56 -18.08 0.66
CA LYS A 143 -2.60 -19.55 0.75
C LYS A 143 -1.77 -20.17 -0.37
N PHE A 144 -0.74 -20.91 0.01
CA PHE A 144 0.05 -21.74 -0.89
C PHE A 144 -0.49 -23.17 -0.92
N LYS A 145 -0.25 -23.87 -2.01
CA LYS A 145 -0.60 -25.28 -2.15
C LYS A 145 0.19 -26.17 -1.19
N TYR A 146 1.47 -25.80 -0.94
CA TYR A 146 2.35 -26.55 -0.07
C TYR A 146 2.80 -25.69 1.10
N GLN A 147 2.82 -26.23 2.32
CA GLN A 147 3.28 -25.52 3.50
C GLN A 147 4.76 -25.07 3.38
N LYS A 148 5.61 -25.89 2.75
CA LYS A 148 7.01 -25.54 2.50
C LYS A 148 7.21 -24.38 1.50
N THR A 149 6.20 -23.99 0.74
CA THR A 149 6.28 -22.78 -0.08
C THR A 149 6.32 -21.51 0.79
N MET A 150 5.60 -21.52 1.91
CA MET A 150 5.68 -20.44 2.90
C MET A 150 7.09 -20.32 3.50
N GLU A 151 7.69 -21.46 3.86
CA GLU A 151 9.07 -21.53 4.38
C GLU A 151 10.09 -21.03 3.35
N LEU A 152 9.94 -21.41 2.08
CA LEU A 152 10.76 -20.89 0.98
C LEU A 152 10.67 -19.36 0.88
N LEU A 153 9.46 -18.81 0.89
CA LEU A 153 9.27 -17.36 0.84
C LEU A 153 9.84 -16.66 2.07
N ALA A 154 9.64 -17.23 3.27
CA ALA A 154 10.18 -16.69 4.52
C ALA A 154 11.71 -16.58 4.46
N TYR A 155 12.38 -17.64 3.98
CA TYR A 155 13.85 -17.62 3.81
C TYR A 155 14.29 -16.54 2.82
N LEU A 156 13.64 -16.43 1.67
CA LEU A 156 13.97 -15.39 0.68
C LEU A 156 13.79 -13.98 1.25
N ILE A 157 12.79 -13.76 2.11
CA ILE A 157 12.57 -12.49 2.80
C ILE A 157 13.68 -12.23 3.82
N ASP A 158 14.08 -13.24 4.61
CA ASP A 158 15.20 -13.12 5.56
C ASP A 158 16.52 -12.73 4.85
N ARG A 159 16.72 -13.18 3.60
CA ARG A 159 17.89 -12.84 2.75
C ARG A 159 17.86 -11.41 2.18
N ARG A 160 16.85 -10.62 2.43
CA ARG A 160 16.76 -9.17 2.19
C ARG A 160 17.17 -8.76 0.77
N GLY A 161 16.53 -9.33 -0.24
CA GLY A 161 16.79 -9.04 -1.64
C GLY A 161 18.03 -9.72 -2.25
N SER A 162 18.77 -10.50 -1.47
CA SER A 162 19.86 -11.31 -2.01
C SER A 162 19.31 -12.45 -2.87
N MET A 163 19.97 -12.72 -4.00
CA MET A 163 19.66 -13.87 -4.85
C MET A 163 20.25 -15.14 -4.25
N CYS A 164 19.39 -16.12 -3.96
CA CYS A 164 19.78 -17.41 -3.40
C CYS A 164 19.85 -18.48 -4.50
N SER A 165 20.87 -19.32 -4.49
CA SER A 165 20.99 -20.42 -5.43
C SER A 165 20.01 -21.55 -5.12
N ASN A 166 19.61 -22.34 -6.15
CA ASN A 166 18.76 -23.50 -5.93
C ASN A 166 19.38 -24.50 -4.92
N THR A 167 20.71 -24.64 -4.93
CA THR A 167 21.42 -25.52 -3.97
C THR A 167 21.28 -25.01 -2.55
N GLU A 168 21.48 -23.71 -2.32
CA GLU A 168 21.27 -23.06 -1.02
C GLU A 168 19.85 -23.27 -0.54
N LEU A 169 18.85 -23.00 -1.40
CA LEU A 169 17.43 -23.12 -1.05
C LEU A 169 17.03 -24.57 -0.72
N MET A 170 17.57 -25.53 -1.47
CA MET A 170 17.31 -26.94 -1.18
C MET A 170 17.95 -27.37 0.15
N SER A 171 19.17 -26.91 0.47
CA SER A 171 19.83 -27.26 1.74
C SER A 171 19.10 -26.70 2.97
N ILE A 172 18.46 -25.55 2.84
CA ILE A 172 17.65 -24.95 3.91
C ILE A 172 16.30 -25.66 4.09
N LEU A 173 15.64 -25.99 2.98
CA LEU A 173 14.32 -26.60 3.01
C LEU A 173 14.32 -28.10 3.33
N PHE A 174 15.43 -28.78 3.04
CA PHE A 174 15.54 -30.22 3.17
C PHE A 174 16.91 -30.62 3.77
N GLU A 175 16.92 -31.65 4.56
CA GLU A 175 18.14 -32.18 5.18
C GLU A 175 19.10 -32.85 4.16
N ASN A 176 18.62 -33.07 2.91
CA ASN A 176 19.41 -33.67 1.85
C ASN A 176 19.01 -33.20 0.44
N ASP A 177 19.93 -33.32 -0.53
CA ASP A 177 19.78 -32.80 -1.89
C ASP A 177 18.89 -33.64 -2.84
N THR A 178 18.14 -34.62 -2.34
CA THR A 178 17.39 -35.57 -3.19
C THR A 178 16.01 -35.04 -3.63
N HIS A 179 15.62 -33.82 -3.23
CA HIS A 179 14.25 -33.31 -3.40
C HIS A 179 14.06 -32.32 -4.56
N LEU A 180 14.90 -32.35 -5.61
CA LEU A 180 14.84 -31.38 -6.72
C LEU A 180 13.45 -31.29 -7.37
N LYS A 181 12.74 -32.41 -7.56
CA LYS A 181 11.37 -32.38 -8.12
C LYS A 181 10.39 -31.63 -7.21
N TYR A 182 10.47 -31.88 -5.90
CA TYR A 182 9.63 -31.22 -4.92
C TYR A 182 9.96 -29.73 -4.79
N TYR A 183 11.25 -29.38 -4.76
CA TYR A 183 11.69 -27.99 -4.79
C TYR A 183 11.14 -27.25 -6.00
N ASN A 184 11.19 -27.84 -7.20
CA ASN A 184 10.61 -27.23 -8.39
C ASN A 184 9.09 -27.02 -8.29
N GLN A 185 8.37 -27.90 -7.59
CA GLN A 185 6.95 -27.72 -7.31
C GLN A 185 6.70 -26.57 -6.36
N LEU A 186 7.52 -26.42 -5.29
CA LEU A 186 7.44 -25.26 -4.36
C LEU A 186 7.71 -23.93 -5.06
N ARG A 187 8.77 -23.91 -5.91
CA ARG A 187 9.10 -22.74 -6.71
C ARG A 187 7.96 -22.34 -7.65
N LEU A 188 7.36 -23.28 -8.35
CA LEU A 188 6.22 -23.02 -9.24
C LEU A 188 4.97 -22.59 -8.46
N ASP A 189 4.71 -23.18 -7.30
CA ASP A 189 3.62 -22.79 -6.43
C ASP A 189 3.78 -21.34 -5.97
N LEU A 190 4.97 -20.95 -5.51
CA LEU A 190 5.28 -19.58 -5.11
C LEU A 190 5.01 -18.59 -6.26
N ILE A 191 5.61 -18.85 -7.43
CA ILE A 191 5.51 -17.95 -8.59
C ILE A 191 4.05 -17.83 -9.06
N ASN A 192 3.35 -18.95 -9.21
CA ASN A 192 1.97 -18.96 -9.71
C ASN A 192 1.00 -18.31 -8.72
N THR A 193 1.20 -18.51 -7.42
CA THR A 193 0.38 -17.89 -6.38
C THR A 193 0.56 -16.37 -6.41
N LEU A 194 1.79 -15.86 -6.43
CA LEU A 194 2.03 -14.42 -6.47
C LEU A 194 1.60 -13.79 -7.80
N LYS A 195 1.75 -14.49 -8.92
CA LYS A 195 1.25 -14.06 -10.22
C LYS A 195 -0.28 -13.96 -10.23
N ALA A 196 -0.99 -14.92 -9.64
CA ALA A 196 -2.45 -14.87 -9.53
C ALA A 196 -2.94 -13.68 -8.68
N LEU A 197 -2.10 -13.16 -7.78
CA LEU A 197 -2.35 -11.97 -6.98
C LEU A 197 -1.87 -10.66 -7.66
N GLY A 198 -1.28 -10.73 -8.86
CA GLY A 198 -0.66 -9.57 -9.52
C GLY A 198 0.60 -9.06 -8.85
N CYS A 199 1.29 -9.91 -8.08
CA CYS A 199 2.49 -9.60 -7.29
C CYS A 199 3.74 -10.33 -7.82
N GLU A 200 3.79 -10.67 -9.10
CA GLU A 200 4.94 -11.37 -9.71
C GLU A 200 6.25 -10.59 -9.62
N SER A 201 6.19 -9.26 -9.60
CA SER A 201 7.35 -8.37 -9.40
C SER A 201 8.03 -8.52 -8.04
N ALA A 202 7.32 -9.09 -7.04
CA ALA A 202 7.89 -9.36 -5.73
C ALA A 202 8.95 -10.48 -5.75
N ILE A 203 8.97 -11.31 -6.80
CA ILE A 203 9.95 -12.41 -6.95
C ILE A 203 10.91 -12.12 -8.09
N MET A 204 12.18 -12.06 -7.77
CA MET A 204 13.28 -11.98 -8.74
C MET A 204 13.72 -13.37 -9.13
N GLN A 205 13.86 -13.61 -10.43
CA GLN A 205 14.29 -14.89 -10.98
C GLN A 205 15.48 -14.71 -11.91
N SER A 206 16.48 -15.56 -11.76
CA SER A 206 17.60 -15.71 -12.68
C SER A 206 17.93 -17.19 -12.86
N ARG A 207 18.83 -17.52 -13.78
CA ARG A 207 19.18 -18.91 -14.04
C ARG A 207 19.74 -19.60 -12.78
N GLY A 208 18.96 -20.52 -12.21
CA GLY A 208 19.35 -21.27 -11.00
C GLY A 208 19.31 -20.47 -9.71
N MET A 209 18.70 -19.29 -9.70
CA MET A 209 18.61 -18.42 -8.53
C MET A 209 17.21 -17.86 -8.34
N LEU A 210 16.86 -17.55 -7.11
CA LEU A 210 15.59 -16.95 -6.71
C LEU A 210 15.85 -15.91 -5.61
N GLY A 211 15.08 -14.82 -5.60
CA GLY A 211 15.16 -13.76 -4.61
C GLY A 211 13.85 -13.01 -4.47
N VAL A 212 13.77 -12.12 -3.50
CA VAL A 212 12.62 -11.22 -3.26
C VAL A 212 13.03 -9.79 -3.55
N SER A 213 12.18 -9.06 -4.28
CA SER A 213 12.32 -7.62 -4.47
C SER A 213 11.78 -6.87 -3.24
N ILE A 214 12.70 -6.25 -2.48
CA ILE A 214 12.34 -5.57 -1.21
C ILE A 214 11.41 -4.36 -1.40
N GLY A 215 11.39 -3.74 -2.57
CA GLY A 215 10.51 -2.61 -2.88
C GLY A 215 9.07 -2.99 -3.25
N GLU A 216 8.82 -4.28 -3.55
CA GLU A 216 7.55 -4.78 -4.06
C GLU A 216 6.67 -5.41 -2.96
N LEU A 217 7.13 -5.43 -1.72
CA LEU A 217 6.37 -5.91 -0.57
C LEU A 217 6.61 -5.02 0.65
N GLU A 218 5.59 -4.90 1.48
CA GLU A 218 5.71 -4.30 2.81
C GLU A 218 6.22 -5.37 3.78
N CYS A 219 7.18 -5.02 4.64
CA CYS A 219 7.74 -5.95 5.62
C CYS A 219 8.14 -5.18 6.88
N ASP A 220 7.63 -5.57 8.02
CA ASP A 220 7.90 -4.95 9.33
C ASP A 220 9.40 -4.90 9.65
N TYR A 221 10.13 -5.97 9.38
CA TYR A 221 11.58 -6.02 9.55
C TYR A 221 12.32 -5.05 8.62
N TYR A 222 11.94 -4.96 7.34
CA TYR A 222 12.57 -4.03 6.40
C TYR A 222 12.27 -2.57 6.77
N ASP A 223 11.04 -2.30 7.14
CA ASP A 223 10.61 -0.97 7.58
C ASP A 223 11.34 -0.54 8.85
N TYR A 224 11.54 -1.46 9.81
CA TYR A 224 12.36 -1.22 10.99
C TYR A 224 13.83 -0.89 10.61
N LEU A 225 14.44 -1.67 9.72
CA LEU A 225 15.81 -1.41 9.24
C LEU A 225 15.95 -0.06 8.50
N ASN A 226 14.87 0.41 7.86
CA ASN A 226 14.81 1.68 7.15
C ASN A 226 14.46 2.88 8.05
N GLY A 227 14.49 2.72 9.38
CA GLY A 227 14.37 3.80 10.36
C GLY A 227 12.96 4.04 10.89
N LYS A 228 11.99 3.14 10.65
CA LYS A 228 10.68 3.19 11.31
C LYS A 228 10.79 2.55 12.71
N GLU A 229 11.43 3.28 13.64
CA GLU A 229 11.72 2.77 15.00
C GLU A 229 10.47 2.40 15.79
N GLU A 230 9.30 2.99 15.48
CA GLU A 230 8.03 2.62 16.11
C GLU A 230 7.67 1.15 15.93
N LEU A 231 8.15 0.49 14.88
CA LEU A 231 7.92 -0.93 14.62
C LEU A 231 8.72 -1.85 15.53
N ALA A 232 9.77 -1.32 16.19
CA ALA A 232 10.48 -2.06 17.23
C ALA A 232 9.54 -2.53 18.35
N LYS A 233 8.45 -1.80 18.62
CA LYS A 233 7.42 -2.17 19.61
C LYS A 233 6.66 -3.45 19.24
N LEU A 234 6.69 -3.87 17.98
CA LEU A 234 6.06 -5.12 17.52
C LEU A 234 6.97 -6.33 17.78
N TYR A 235 8.27 -6.10 17.99
CA TYR A 235 9.21 -7.15 18.30
C TYR A 235 9.15 -7.51 19.79
N HIS A 236 8.74 -8.72 20.08
CA HIS A 236 8.63 -9.26 21.46
C HIS A 236 9.67 -10.36 21.71
N GLY A 237 10.87 -10.26 21.10
CA GLY A 237 11.93 -11.25 21.25
C GLY A 237 11.88 -12.38 20.24
N GLU A 238 10.95 -12.35 19.29
CA GLU A 238 10.75 -13.39 18.28
C GLU A 238 10.75 -12.81 16.88
N TYR A 239 11.45 -13.49 15.97
CA TYR A 239 11.50 -13.21 14.53
C TYR A 239 11.37 -14.50 13.77
N MET A 240 10.30 -14.65 12.96
CA MET A 240 9.99 -15.86 12.21
C MET A 240 10.16 -17.14 13.05
N ALA A 241 9.60 -17.14 14.27
CA ALA A 241 9.89 -18.10 15.35
C ALA A 241 9.67 -19.59 14.94
N GLN A 242 8.91 -19.85 13.88
CA GLN A 242 8.68 -21.21 13.37
C GLN A 242 9.83 -21.77 12.51
N TYR A 243 10.87 -20.97 12.22
CA TYR A 243 11.96 -21.37 11.31
C TYR A 243 13.35 -21.24 11.95
N SER A 244 14.10 -22.33 11.98
CA SER A 244 15.46 -22.37 12.57
C SER A 244 16.46 -21.47 11.85
N PHE A 245 16.34 -21.28 10.54
CA PHE A 245 17.23 -20.39 9.78
C PHE A 245 17.15 -18.92 10.24
N ALA A 246 16.05 -18.53 10.89
CA ALA A 246 15.82 -17.17 11.35
C ALA A 246 16.51 -16.85 12.70
N GLU A 247 17.06 -17.86 13.41
CA GLU A 247 17.67 -17.69 14.72
C GLU A 247 18.83 -16.68 14.72
N PHE A 248 19.66 -16.67 13.67
CA PHE A 248 20.76 -15.71 13.58
C PHE A 248 20.27 -14.28 13.44
N THR A 249 19.25 -14.06 12.60
CA THR A 249 18.63 -12.73 12.43
C THR A 249 17.94 -12.32 13.72
N ASN A 250 17.25 -13.24 14.41
CA ASN A 250 16.61 -12.98 15.69
C ASN A 250 17.62 -12.58 16.77
N ALA A 251 18.75 -13.28 16.89
CA ALA A 251 19.81 -12.93 17.85
C ALA A 251 20.35 -11.51 17.61
N ASN A 252 20.63 -11.14 16.38
CA ASN A 252 21.08 -9.79 16.01
C ASN A 252 20.04 -8.70 16.32
N LEU A 253 18.75 -8.97 16.11
CA LEU A 253 17.67 -8.07 16.46
C LEU A 253 17.57 -7.89 17.97
N PHE A 254 17.64 -8.99 18.71
CA PHE A 254 17.58 -8.99 20.18
C PHE A 254 18.70 -8.14 20.78
N GLU A 255 19.95 -8.32 20.33
CA GLU A 255 21.08 -7.50 20.78
C GLU A 255 20.88 -6.02 20.48
N LYS A 256 20.39 -5.68 19.28
CA LYS A 256 20.24 -4.31 18.81
C LYS A 256 19.09 -3.56 19.52
N LEU A 257 18.03 -4.26 19.91
CA LEU A 257 16.84 -3.66 20.52
C LEU A 257 16.90 -3.61 22.05
N ASN A 258 17.84 -4.32 22.68
CA ASN A 258 18.04 -4.32 24.15
C ASN A 258 19.27 -3.50 24.57
N GLN A 259 19.96 -2.81 23.65
CA GLN A 259 20.97 -1.80 23.94
C GLN A 259 20.36 -0.40 24.04
#